data_68abfa5c9405d24536c2e19312e01508
#
_entry.id   68abfa5c9405d24536c2e19312e01508
#
_cell.length_a   1.000
_cell.length_b   1.000
_cell.length_c   1.000
_cell.angle_alpha   90.00
_cell.angle_beta   90.00
_cell.angle_gamma   90.00
#
_symmetry.space_group_name_H-M   'P 1'
#
loop_
_entity.id
_entity.type
_entity.pdbx_description
1 polymer ?
#
loop_
_entity_poly.entity_id
_entity_poly.type
_entity_poly.pdbx_seq_one_letter_code
_entity_poly.pdbx_strand_id
1 'polypeptide(L)'
;HYLVEEAVASGIEEIIIVTGRGKRAIEDYFDHSFELEHNLVEKGKRELLKEVQAISSLAKFTYVRQPVPRGCGDAIMQAMHLVNNEPVAIMYGDDLVLSDTPALSQLMQVYEQNGSSVIALTEVAQKDLSQYGVVQLGFRL
;
A
#
# COMPACT_ATOMS: atom_id res chain seq x y z
N HIS A 1 -5.54 -4.98 -3.63
CA HIS A 1 -4.82 -6.26 -3.75
C HIS A 1 -3.46 -6.09 -4.41
N TYR A 2 -3.37 -5.62 -5.66
CA TYR A 2 -2.09 -5.46 -6.40
C TYR A 2 -1.00 -4.70 -5.63
N LEU A 3 -1.34 -3.60 -4.96
CA LEU A 3 -0.38 -2.85 -4.16
C LEU A 3 0.17 -3.65 -2.97
N VAL A 4 -0.67 -4.50 -2.39
CA VAL A 4 -0.24 -5.40 -1.31
C VAL A 4 0.69 -6.48 -1.86
N GLU A 5 0.35 -7.08 -3.01
CA GLU A 5 1.22 -8.04 -3.69
C GLU A 5 2.56 -7.41 -4.09
N GLU A 6 2.54 -6.18 -4.60
CA GLU A 6 3.75 -5.43 -4.94
C GLU A 6 4.61 -5.16 -3.69
N ALA A 7 4.00 -4.73 -2.58
CA ALA A 7 4.70 -4.51 -1.33
C ALA A 7 5.36 -5.81 -0.81
N VAL A 8 4.61 -6.91 -0.79
CA VAL A 8 5.12 -8.23 -0.38
C VAL A 8 6.25 -8.72 -1.30
N ALA A 9 6.08 -8.57 -2.62
CA ALA A 9 7.12 -8.91 -3.61
C ALA A 9 8.39 -8.04 -3.45
N SER A 10 8.24 -6.87 -2.82
CA SER A 10 9.35 -5.97 -2.49
C SER A 10 9.98 -6.26 -1.10
N GLY A 11 9.50 -7.27 -0.39
CA GLY A 11 10.03 -7.68 0.92
C GLY A 11 9.36 -7.01 2.12
N ILE A 12 8.22 -6.35 1.94
CA ILE A 12 7.44 -5.76 3.05
C ILE A 12 6.65 -6.86 3.77
N GLU A 13 6.80 -6.95 5.08
CA GLU A 13 6.13 -7.95 5.92
C GLU A 13 4.95 -7.36 6.70
N GLU A 14 5.01 -6.08 7.07
CA GLU A 14 3.97 -5.39 7.83
C GLU A 14 3.40 -4.22 7.01
N ILE A 15 2.08 -4.17 6.90
CA ILE A 15 1.37 -3.16 6.12
C ILE A 15 0.37 -2.43 7.03
N ILE A 16 0.51 -1.11 7.10
CA ILE A 16 -0.44 -0.24 7.78
C ILE A 16 -1.38 0.37 6.74
N ILE A 17 -2.63 -0.02 6.79
CA ILE A 17 -3.66 0.52 5.91
C ILE A 17 -4.37 1.67 6.61
N VAL A 18 -4.20 2.89 6.08
CA VAL A 18 -4.93 4.06 6.57
C VAL A 18 -6.26 4.16 5.84
N THR A 19 -7.34 4.00 6.57
CA THR A 19 -8.71 4.01 6.02
C THR A 19 -9.49 5.26 6.46
N GLY A 20 -10.59 5.51 5.79
CA GLY A 20 -11.53 6.57 6.11
C GLY A 20 -12.94 6.06 6.39
N ARG A 21 -13.86 6.98 6.60
CA ARG A 21 -15.28 6.64 6.77
C ARG A 21 -15.84 5.93 5.54
N GLY A 22 -16.51 4.80 5.74
CA GLY A 22 -17.15 4.02 4.68
C GLY A 22 -16.21 3.11 3.88
N LYS A 23 -14.95 2.92 4.32
CA LYS A 23 -13.94 2.08 3.66
C LYS A 23 -13.77 0.69 4.31
N ARG A 24 -14.75 0.25 5.11
CA ARG A 24 -14.70 -1.02 5.84
C ARG A 24 -14.47 -2.24 4.96
N ALA A 25 -14.97 -2.21 3.71
CA ALA A 25 -14.76 -3.30 2.76
C ALA A 25 -13.27 -3.59 2.46
N ILE A 26 -12.37 -2.64 2.70
CA ILE A 26 -10.92 -2.85 2.55
C ILE A 26 -10.40 -3.70 3.71
N GLU A 27 -10.86 -3.42 4.92
CA GLU A 27 -10.53 -4.19 6.12
C GLU A 27 -11.07 -5.62 5.99
N ASP A 28 -12.37 -5.74 5.69
CA ASP A 28 -13.06 -7.03 5.50
C ASP A 28 -12.42 -7.90 4.38
N TYR A 29 -11.76 -7.27 3.39
CA TYR A 29 -11.13 -7.98 2.27
C TYR A 29 -9.85 -8.72 2.66
N PHE A 30 -9.05 -8.15 3.54
CA PHE A 30 -7.79 -8.73 3.97
C PHE A 30 -7.89 -9.52 5.29
N ASP A 31 -9.04 -9.46 5.96
CA ASP A 31 -9.30 -10.21 7.17
C ASP A 31 -9.80 -11.62 6.87
N HIS A 32 -9.63 -12.52 7.83
CA HIS A 32 -10.23 -13.85 7.78
C HIS A 32 -11.75 -13.78 7.90
N SER A 33 -12.45 -14.40 6.98
CA SER A 33 -13.91 -14.55 7.03
C SER A 33 -14.30 -15.95 7.44
N PHE A 34 -14.49 -16.17 8.73
CA PHE A 34 -14.87 -17.50 9.27
C PHE A 34 -16.11 -18.08 8.58
N GLU A 35 -17.14 -17.28 8.35
CA GLU A 35 -18.38 -17.72 7.73
C GLU A 35 -18.17 -18.17 6.27
N LEU A 36 -17.40 -17.40 5.49
CA LEU A 36 -17.06 -17.72 4.12
C LEU A 36 -16.21 -19.00 4.06
N GLU A 37 -15.15 -19.05 4.86
CA GLU A 37 -14.23 -20.18 4.90
C GLU A 37 -14.97 -21.48 5.30
N HIS A 38 -15.82 -21.42 6.33
CA HIS A 38 -16.65 -22.55 6.77
C HIS A 38 -17.58 -23.04 5.66
N ASN A 39 -18.29 -22.15 5.00
CA ASN A 39 -19.15 -22.48 3.86
C ASN A 39 -18.38 -23.13 2.70
N LEU A 40 -17.15 -22.67 2.43
CA LEU A 40 -16.30 -23.27 1.39
C LEU A 40 -15.87 -24.70 1.76
N VAL A 41 -15.56 -24.95 3.03
CA VAL A 41 -15.26 -26.28 3.57
C VAL A 41 -16.46 -27.22 3.40
N GLU A 42 -17.64 -26.81 3.86
CA GLU A 42 -18.86 -27.62 3.76
C GLU A 42 -19.23 -27.96 2.32
N LYS A 43 -19.02 -27.04 1.38
CA LYS A 43 -19.27 -27.23 -0.05
C LYS A 43 -18.14 -27.95 -0.79
N GLY A 44 -17.07 -28.35 -0.09
CA GLY A 44 -15.92 -29.04 -0.68
C GLY A 44 -15.10 -28.19 -1.65
N LYS A 45 -15.22 -26.85 -1.62
CA LYS A 45 -14.56 -25.91 -2.53
C LYS A 45 -13.15 -25.57 -2.04
N ARG A 46 -12.27 -26.57 -1.98
CA ARG A 46 -10.93 -26.45 -1.38
C ARG A 46 -10.01 -25.45 -2.07
N GLU A 47 -10.07 -25.33 -3.39
CA GLU A 47 -9.21 -24.38 -4.13
C GLU A 47 -9.61 -22.94 -3.82
N LEU A 48 -10.90 -22.62 -3.83
CA LEU A 48 -11.38 -21.30 -3.44
C LEU A 48 -11.06 -20.96 -1.97
N LEU A 49 -11.11 -21.96 -1.08
CA LEU A 49 -10.70 -21.76 0.32
C LEU A 49 -9.25 -21.35 0.43
N LYS A 50 -8.35 -22.03 -0.31
CA LYS A 50 -6.92 -21.66 -0.33
C LYS A 50 -6.70 -20.24 -0.87
N GLU A 51 -7.41 -19.84 -1.93
CA GLU A 51 -7.34 -18.50 -2.49
C GLU A 51 -7.76 -17.43 -1.46
N VAL A 52 -8.87 -17.64 -0.77
CA VAL A 52 -9.35 -16.72 0.27
C VAL A 52 -8.36 -16.62 1.44
N GLN A 53 -7.86 -17.75 1.92
CA GLN A 53 -6.88 -17.79 3.01
C GLN A 53 -5.53 -17.20 2.61
N ALA A 54 -5.14 -17.32 1.35
CA ALA A 54 -3.91 -16.72 0.84
C ALA A 54 -3.95 -15.18 0.93
N ILE A 55 -5.10 -14.55 0.69
CA ILE A 55 -5.25 -13.09 0.75
C ILE A 55 -4.99 -12.57 2.18
N SER A 56 -5.61 -13.16 3.19
CA SER A 56 -5.44 -12.74 4.58
C SER A 56 -4.05 -13.09 5.17
N SER A 57 -3.31 -13.95 4.48
CA SER A 57 -1.96 -14.37 4.88
C SER A 57 -0.84 -13.65 4.11
N LEU A 58 -1.15 -12.71 3.21
CA LEU A 58 -0.16 -12.01 2.38
C LEU A 58 0.86 -11.23 3.21
N ALA A 59 0.39 -10.53 4.25
CA ALA A 59 1.20 -9.71 5.13
C ALA A 59 0.54 -9.60 6.50
N LYS A 60 1.25 -9.00 7.46
CA LYS A 60 0.64 -8.59 8.72
C LYS A 60 -0.01 -7.22 8.55
N PHE A 61 -1.34 -7.18 8.68
CA PHE A 61 -2.12 -5.96 8.50
C PHE A 61 -2.40 -5.25 9.82
N THR A 62 -2.30 -3.93 9.78
CA THR A 62 -2.76 -3.02 10.85
C THR A 62 -3.60 -1.93 10.21
N TYR A 63 -4.74 -1.63 10.80
CA TYR A 63 -5.67 -0.63 10.27
C TYR A 63 -5.68 0.60 11.16
N VAL A 64 -5.52 1.76 10.53
CA VAL A 64 -5.60 3.06 11.18
C VAL A 64 -6.66 3.90 10.50
N ARG A 65 -7.47 4.57 11.27
CA ARG A 65 -8.52 5.41 10.71
C ARG A 65 -8.14 6.87 10.71
N GLN A 66 -8.21 7.50 9.54
CA GLN A 66 -8.22 8.95 9.43
C GLN A 66 -9.65 9.45 9.75
N PRO A 67 -9.88 10.12 10.88
CA PRO A 67 -11.24 10.52 11.30
C PRO A 67 -11.78 11.68 10.47
N VAL A 68 -10.91 12.58 10.01
CA VAL A 68 -11.24 13.75 9.19
C VAL A 68 -10.32 13.80 7.97
N PRO A 69 -10.86 13.84 6.74
CA PRO A 69 -10.06 13.81 5.51
C PRO A 69 -9.35 15.17 5.28
N ARG A 70 -8.16 15.34 5.85
CA ARG A 70 -7.34 16.55 5.73
C ARG A 70 -6.22 16.43 4.71
N GLY A 71 -6.31 15.46 3.82
CA GLY A 71 -5.31 15.19 2.79
C GLY A 71 -4.34 14.07 3.13
N CYS A 72 -3.45 13.76 2.17
CA CYS A 72 -2.54 12.60 2.23
C CYS A 72 -1.54 12.71 3.38
N GLY A 73 -0.97 13.90 3.61
CA GLY A 73 -0.01 14.10 4.70
C GLY A 73 -0.62 13.83 6.09
N ASP A 74 -1.88 14.25 6.32
CA ASP A 74 -2.59 13.95 7.57
C ASP A 74 -2.86 12.44 7.69
N ALA A 75 -3.20 11.77 6.60
CA ALA A 75 -3.38 10.31 6.59
C ALA A 75 -2.10 9.58 7.03
N ILE A 76 -0.95 9.95 6.49
CA ILE A 76 0.35 9.40 6.88
C ILE A 76 0.62 9.64 8.37
N MET A 77 0.36 10.87 8.86
CA MET A 77 0.55 11.22 10.26
C MET A 77 -0.30 10.39 11.24
N GLN A 78 -1.48 9.88 10.81
CA GLN A 78 -2.27 8.99 11.66
C GLN A 78 -1.54 7.67 11.95
N ALA A 79 -0.70 7.20 11.06
CA ALA A 79 0.05 5.95 11.19
C ALA A 79 1.41 6.11 11.90
N MET A 80 1.93 7.32 12.06
CA MET A 80 3.29 7.57 12.56
C MET A 80 3.58 7.01 13.94
N HIS A 81 2.57 6.90 14.81
CA HIS A 81 2.73 6.33 16.15
C HIS A 81 3.01 4.81 16.15
N LEU A 82 2.79 4.15 15.02
CA LEU A 82 3.07 2.71 14.82
C LEU A 82 4.45 2.47 14.19
N VAL A 83 5.09 3.52 13.71
CA VAL A 83 6.41 3.43 13.06
C VAL A 83 7.49 3.67 14.09
N ASN A 84 8.37 2.68 14.30
CA ASN A 84 9.44 2.68 15.30
C ASN A 84 10.71 3.37 14.80
N ASN A 85 10.61 4.58 14.23
CA ASN A 85 11.75 5.31 13.68
C ASN A 85 12.50 4.54 12.56
N GLU A 86 11.77 3.76 11.80
CA GLU A 86 12.25 3.00 10.65
C GLU A 86 11.88 3.69 9.34
N PRO A 87 12.61 3.46 8.25
CA PRO A 87 12.17 3.83 6.91
C PRO A 87 10.84 3.18 6.59
N VAL A 88 9.93 3.94 5.98
CA VAL A 88 8.61 3.46 5.57
C VAL A 88 8.38 3.69 4.09
N ALA A 89 7.75 2.74 3.44
CA ALA A 89 7.22 2.91 2.10
C ALA A 89 5.79 3.47 2.18
N ILE A 90 5.48 4.45 1.36
CA ILE A 90 4.16 5.03 1.24
C ILE A 90 3.63 4.74 -0.14
N MET A 91 2.49 4.05 -0.21
CA MET A 91 1.81 3.70 -1.46
C MET A 91 0.38 4.25 -1.43
N TYR A 92 -0.01 4.91 -2.49
CA TYR A 92 -1.39 5.41 -2.63
C TYR A 92 -2.25 4.38 -3.34
N GLY A 93 -3.49 4.22 -2.89
CA GLY A 93 -4.39 3.16 -3.34
C GLY A 93 -4.82 3.23 -4.80
N ASP A 94 -4.60 4.34 -5.45
CA ASP A 94 -4.94 4.66 -6.83
C ASP A 94 -3.72 4.77 -7.77
N ASP A 95 -2.51 4.67 -7.24
CA ASP A 95 -1.27 4.68 -8.02
C ASP A 95 -0.77 3.25 -8.28
N LEU A 96 -1.02 2.72 -9.46
CA LEU A 96 -0.60 1.38 -9.89
C LEU A 96 0.50 1.49 -10.95
N VAL A 97 1.62 0.83 -10.69
CA VAL A 97 2.74 0.73 -11.65
C VAL A 97 2.87 -0.70 -12.14
N LEU A 98 2.82 -0.88 -13.46
CA LEU A 98 3.07 -2.18 -14.09
C LEU A 98 4.50 -2.23 -14.61
N SER A 99 5.30 -3.13 -14.06
CA SER A 99 6.72 -3.26 -14.35
C SER A 99 7.19 -4.68 -14.01
N ASP A 100 8.20 -5.18 -14.71
CA ASP A 100 8.81 -6.50 -14.45
C ASP A 100 9.46 -6.56 -13.05
N THR A 101 10.04 -5.44 -12.60
CA THR A 101 10.53 -5.27 -11.23
C THR A 101 9.56 -4.39 -10.47
N PRO A 102 9.04 -4.79 -9.30
CA PRO A 102 8.12 -3.97 -8.51
C PRO A 102 8.65 -2.54 -8.34
N ALA A 103 7.80 -1.53 -8.57
CA ALA A 103 8.21 -0.13 -8.47
C ALA A 103 8.74 0.20 -7.06
N LEU A 104 8.12 -0.36 -6.03
CA LEU A 104 8.59 -0.21 -4.66
C LEU A 104 10.00 -0.78 -4.47
N SER A 105 10.32 -1.94 -5.04
CA SER A 105 11.69 -2.51 -4.99
C SER A 105 12.70 -1.56 -5.62
N GLN A 106 12.35 -0.90 -6.72
CA GLN A 106 13.23 0.08 -7.38
C GLN A 106 13.48 1.30 -6.48
N LEU A 107 12.44 1.82 -5.82
CA LEU A 107 12.55 2.92 -4.87
C LEU A 107 13.42 2.55 -3.66
N MET A 108 13.23 1.34 -3.11
CA MET A 108 14.02 0.84 -2.00
C MET A 108 15.51 0.73 -2.35
N GLN A 109 15.84 0.24 -3.53
CA GLN A 109 17.24 0.20 -4.00
C GLN A 109 17.87 1.58 -4.07
N VAL A 110 17.13 2.58 -4.57
CA VAL A 110 17.62 3.97 -4.62
C VAL A 110 17.78 4.54 -3.20
N TYR A 111 16.86 4.23 -2.30
CA TYR A 111 16.97 4.61 -0.89
C TYR A 111 18.22 4.01 -0.23
N GLU A 112 18.47 2.72 -0.40
CA GLU A 112 19.64 2.02 0.16
C GLU A 112 20.96 2.63 -0.32
N GLN A 113 21.03 3.06 -1.58
CA GLN A 113 22.21 3.67 -2.16
C GLN A 113 22.48 5.11 -1.66
N ASN A 114 21.43 5.86 -1.35
CA ASN A 114 21.52 7.29 -1.09
C ASN A 114 21.26 7.68 0.38
N GLY A 115 20.59 6.83 1.15
CA GLY A 115 20.21 7.09 2.54
C GLY A 115 19.29 8.30 2.73
N SER A 116 18.54 8.67 1.69
CA SER A 116 17.65 9.84 1.68
C SER A 116 16.28 9.47 1.13
N SER A 117 15.24 10.21 1.51
CA SER A 117 13.88 10.00 1.00
C SER A 117 13.85 9.98 -0.53
N VAL A 118 13.11 9.04 -1.09
CA VAL A 118 12.96 8.81 -2.53
C VAL A 118 11.50 8.99 -2.91
N ILE A 119 11.24 9.58 -4.05
CA ILE A 119 9.89 9.79 -4.60
C ILE A 119 9.86 9.26 -6.02
N ALA A 120 8.85 8.46 -6.34
CA ALA A 120 8.55 8.10 -7.72
C ALA A 120 7.94 9.31 -8.44
N LEU A 121 8.39 9.56 -9.66
CA LEU A 121 7.89 10.64 -10.50
C LEU A 121 7.56 10.09 -11.88
N THR A 122 6.57 10.69 -12.51
CA THR A 122 6.25 10.44 -13.92
C THR A 122 6.15 11.76 -14.68
N GLU A 123 6.49 11.73 -15.96
CA GLU A 123 6.29 12.87 -16.83
C GLU A 123 4.84 12.90 -17.31
N VAL A 124 4.21 14.07 -17.19
CA VAL A 124 2.83 14.29 -17.65
C VAL A 124 2.78 15.44 -18.63
N ALA A 125 1.78 15.44 -19.51
CA ALA A 125 1.59 16.53 -20.45
C ALA A 125 1.28 17.84 -19.70
N GLN A 126 1.78 18.98 -20.20
CA GLN A 126 1.61 20.30 -19.58
C GLN A 126 0.15 20.65 -19.28
N LYS A 127 -0.78 20.24 -20.12
CA LYS A 127 -2.23 20.46 -19.94
C LYS A 127 -2.81 19.74 -18.70
N ASP A 128 -2.15 18.69 -18.23
CA ASP A 128 -2.63 17.81 -17.15
C ASP A 128 -1.96 18.13 -15.81
N LEU A 129 -0.95 19.01 -15.79
CA LEU A 129 -0.18 19.38 -14.58
C LEU A 129 -1.03 19.84 -13.40
N SER A 130 -2.19 20.49 -13.68
CA SER A 130 -3.10 20.96 -12.63
C SER A 130 -3.78 19.83 -11.84
N GLN A 131 -3.70 18.60 -12.32
CA GLN A 131 -4.29 17.43 -11.67
C GLN A 131 -3.31 16.70 -10.74
N TYR A 132 -2.03 17.05 -10.77
CA TYR A 132 -0.96 16.35 -10.08
C TYR A 132 -0.15 17.27 -9.17
N GLY A 133 0.50 16.68 -8.19
CA GLY A 133 1.58 17.33 -7.46
C GLY A 133 2.82 17.49 -8.36
N VAL A 134 3.35 18.67 -8.46
CA VAL A 134 4.51 18.98 -9.31
C VAL A 134 5.72 19.24 -8.46
N VAL A 135 6.87 18.64 -8.81
CA VAL A 135 8.15 18.90 -8.15
C VAL A 135 9.03 19.77 -9.04
N GLN A 136 9.73 20.68 -8.41
CA GLN A 136 10.79 21.43 -9.07
C GLN A 136 12.13 20.74 -8.78
N LEU A 137 12.82 20.30 -9.84
CA LEU A 137 14.15 19.72 -9.70
C LEU A 137 15.14 20.82 -9.30
N GLY A 138 15.79 20.63 -8.16
CA GLY A 138 16.90 21.48 -7.72
C GLY A 138 18.22 20.95 -8.29
N PHE A 139 19.08 21.84 -8.78
CA PHE A 139 20.46 21.47 -9.10
C PHE A 139 21.28 21.56 -7.82
N ARG A 140 22.03 20.49 -7.47
CA ARG A 140 23.16 20.66 -6.54
C ARG A 140 24.21 21.54 -7.24
N LEU A 141 24.42 22.73 -6.71
CA LEU A 141 25.59 23.54 -7.05
C LEU A 141 26.84 22.92 -6.44
#